data_e5bcc8935a9369f3706d644abbc61f5a
#
_entry.id   e5bcc8935a9369f3706d644abbc61f5a
#
_cell.length_a   1.000
_cell.length_b   1.000
_cell.length_c   1.000
_cell.angle_alpha   90.00
_cell.angle_beta   90.00
_cell.angle_gamma   90.00
#
_symmetry.space_group_name_H-M   'P 1'
#
loop_
_entity.id
_entity.type
_entity.pdbx_description
1 polymer ?
#
loop_
_entity_poly.entity_id
_entity_poly.type
_entity_poly.pdbx_seq_one_letter_code
_entity_poly.pdbx_strand_id
1 'polypeptide(L)'
;MFLSLCRYVNARGEVIERFLGLREVADTTSSSLKLALDGMLASHGLSISRIRGQGYDGASNMRGEFHGLQRQILDANPYAFYIHCFAHQLQLVVVSVAKCCSSIFDFFQTSTLIVTTVNASCKRRDQLSQNHHDDLVRQLESGEIFSGRGKNQQTNLARPGDTRWGSHHKTLCRIVLMWDATLEALENVAEDRSNGDKKYAASGLIKQMETFEYVLILHLMTRLLGKTNDLSLCLQRKDQNIVRAVGLIEATIRTIQDIRENGWEELFEEVKVFCLKHNITMPNMEETITIRGRSKGRGGQLVTYYHHFKNEIFNVVYDQIIVEFNNRFAERSTHLLRCIACLDPRNSFANYDKEKIMELAQLYDADFCHYDLMRLREQLGVWINDVRRDPKFTNCHDIGDLAIKMVQTEMNKDYKFVYSLVELALILPVATATVERIFSAMKIIKTELRNKMGNDWLNHRMICYIEREIFASIEDDDILYHWQDLKNRLQKLPSRRCNSSGMFHIQLSFFSYSIMFCIFLI
;
A
#
# COMPACT_ATOMS: atom_id res chain seq x y z
N MET A 1 -19.66 8.42 -1.66
CA MET A 1 -19.66 7.26 -0.71
C MET A 1 -18.49 7.44 0.22
N PHE A 2 -18.73 7.36 1.51
CA PHE A 2 -17.74 7.49 2.56
C PHE A 2 -17.59 6.14 3.28
N LEU A 3 -16.36 5.67 3.46
CA LEU A 3 -16.05 4.37 4.03
C LEU A 3 -15.21 4.54 5.30
N SER A 4 -15.53 3.80 6.35
CA SER A 4 -14.77 3.82 7.59
C SER A 4 -14.43 2.42 8.09
N LEU A 5 -13.21 2.30 8.60
CA LEU A 5 -12.66 1.14 9.31
C LEU A 5 -12.24 1.55 10.70
N CYS A 6 -12.37 0.65 11.65
CA CYS A 6 -11.85 0.77 13.00
C CYS A 6 -10.69 -0.20 13.22
N ARG A 7 -9.58 0.27 13.79
CA ARG A 7 -8.42 -0.55 14.19
C ARG A 7 -8.24 -0.46 15.71
N TYR A 8 -8.12 -1.60 16.36
CA TYR A 8 -7.96 -1.70 17.82
C TYR A 8 -7.16 -2.96 18.19
N VAL A 9 -6.76 -3.07 19.45
CA VAL A 9 -6.12 -4.27 20.00
C VAL A 9 -7.16 -5.05 20.81
N ASN A 10 -7.27 -6.37 20.55
CA ASN A 10 -8.22 -7.22 21.26
C ASN A 10 -7.64 -7.74 22.58
N ALA A 11 -8.46 -8.47 23.36
CA ALA A 11 -8.05 -9.04 24.64
C ALA A 11 -6.90 -10.07 24.57
N ARG A 12 -6.52 -10.51 23.35
CA ARG A 12 -5.37 -11.40 23.12
C ARG A 12 -4.10 -10.65 22.72
N GLY A 13 -4.14 -9.31 22.66
CA GLY A 13 -3.02 -8.48 22.20
C GLY A 13 -2.89 -8.40 20.68
N GLU A 14 -3.87 -8.90 19.93
CA GLU A 14 -3.85 -8.92 18.46
C GLU A 14 -4.45 -7.63 17.91
N VAL A 15 -3.84 -7.09 16.86
CA VAL A 15 -4.38 -5.94 16.11
C VAL A 15 -5.52 -6.39 15.22
N ILE A 16 -6.67 -5.78 15.39
CA ILE A 16 -7.89 -6.08 14.64
C ILE A 16 -8.33 -4.87 13.84
N GLU A 17 -8.67 -5.09 12.57
CA GLU A 17 -9.34 -4.10 11.72
C GLU A 17 -10.76 -4.57 11.42
N ARG A 18 -11.74 -3.69 11.63
CA ARG A 18 -13.17 -3.95 11.38
C ARG A 18 -13.78 -2.92 10.46
N PHE A 19 -14.57 -3.40 9.53
CA PHE A 19 -15.34 -2.56 8.64
C PHE A 19 -16.57 -2.00 9.37
N LEU A 20 -16.63 -0.69 9.58
CA LEU A 20 -17.76 -0.04 10.23
C LEU A 20 -18.94 0.16 9.28
N GLY A 21 -18.67 0.45 8.01
CA GLY A 21 -19.71 0.59 7.02
C GLY A 21 -19.40 1.57 5.91
N LEU A 22 -20.40 1.71 5.02
CA LEU A 22 -20.46 2.71 3.95
C LEU A 22 -21.58 3.70 4.24
N ARG A 23 -21.30 5.00 4.05
CA ARG A 23 -22.33 6.04 4.06
C ARG A 23 -22.31 6.85 2.79
N GLU A 24 -23.50 7.21 2.33
CA GLU A 24 -23.64 8.22 1.29
C GLU A 24 -23.39 9.60 1.90
N VAL A 25 -22.64 10.42 1.17
CA VAL A 25 -22.42 11.82 1.49
C VAL A 25 -22.89 12.67 0.33
N ALA A 26 -23.50 13.81 0.62
CA ALA A 26 -24.05 14.71 -0.38
C ALA A 26 -22.93 15.32 -1.25
N ASP A 27 -21.80 15.62 -0.62
CA ASP A 27 -20.61 16.17 -1.23
C ASP A 27 -19.34 15.63 -0.55
N THR A 28 -18.19 16.01 -1.04
CA THR A 28 -16.88 15.60 -0.51
C THR A 28 -16.22 16.68 0.34
N THR A 29 -16.97 17.64 0.87
CA THR A 29 -16.44 18.63 1.79
C THR A 29 -16.04 17.99 3.12
N SER A 30 -15.03 18.53 3.77
CA SER A 30 -14.56 18.03 5.07
C SER A 30 -15.66 18.01 6.14
N SER A 31 -16.57 19.00 6.11
CA SER A 31 -17.69 19.10 7.05
C SER A 31 -18.72 17.99 6.82
N SER A 32 -19.09 17.70 5.58
CA SER A 32 -19.99 16.59 5.23
C SER A 32 -19.38 15.23 5.60
N LEU A 33 -18.07 15.06 5.40
CA LEU A 33 -17.35 13.85 5.79
C LEU A 33 -17.30 13.70 7.33
N LYS A 34 -17.07 14.80 8.06
CA LYS A 34 -17.08 14.79 9.53
C LYS A 34 -18.44 14.40 10.09
N LEU A 35 -19.53 14.98 9.55
CA LEU A 35 -20.89 14.63 9.94
C LEU A 35 -21.23 13.15 9.67
N ALA A 36 -20.79 12.64 8.53
CA ALA A 36 -20.96 11.22 8.19
C ALA A 36 -20.20 10.30 9.16
N LEU A 37 -18.97 10.69 9.55
CA LEU A 37 -18.17 9.97 10.54
C LEU A 37 -18.87 9.97 11.90
N ASP A 38 -19.29 11.11 12.41
CA ASP A 38 -19.96 11.23 13.70
C ASP A 38 -21.22 10.37 13.76
N GLY A 39 -22.05 10.43 12.71
CA GLY A 39 -23.24 9.60 12.60
C GLY A 39 -22.93 8.11 12.50
N MET A 40 -21.82 7.72 11.88
CA MET A 40 -21.40 6.32 11.82
C MET A 40 -20.90 5.83 13.18
N LEU A 41 -20.05 6.60 13.86
CA LEU A 41 -19.59 6.28 15.22
C LEU A 41 -20.75 6.13 16.18
N ALA A 42 -21.69 7.09 16.17
CA ALA A 42 -22.88 7.05 17.01
C ALA A 42 -23.73 5.79 16.76
N SER A 43 -23.90 5.36 15.50
CA SER A 43 -24.67 4.14 15.17
C SER A 43 -24.03 2.86 15.70
N HIS A 44 -22.74 2.88 16.02
CA HIS A 44 -22.01 1.76 16.63
C HIS A 44 -21.74 1.95 18.14
N GLY A 45 -22.31 2.97 18.78
CA GLY A 45 -22.04 3.27 20.19
C GLY A 45 -20.61 3.76 20.46
N LEU A 46 -19.91 4.22 19.43
CA LEU A 46 -18.54 4.74 19.51
C LEU A 46 -18.54 6.26 19.65
N SER A 47 -17.52 6.81 20.32
CA SER A 47 -17.32 8.25 20.47
C SER A 47 -16.02 8.70 19.82
N ILE A 48 -16.04 9.87 19.20
CA ILE A 48 -14.84 10.54 18.67
C ILE A 48 -13.77 10.78 19.76
N SER A 49 -14.16 10.94 21.02
CA SER A 49 -13.25 11.15 22.15
C SER A 49 -12.31 9.95 22.42
N ARG A 50 -12.65 8.77 21.89
CA ARG A 50 -11.86 7.53 22.04
C ARG A 50 -10.91 7.26 20.90
N ILE A 51 -10.96 8.07 19.85
CA ILE A 51 -10.03 7.95 18.73
C ILE A 51 -8.65 8.37 19.20
N ARG A 52 -7.62 7.55 18.93
CA ARG A 52 -6.21 7.85 19.23
C ARG A 52 -5.35 7.91 17.98
N GLY A 53 -5.94 7.63 16.81
CA GLY A 53 -5.28 7.74 15.54
C GLY A 53 -6.28 7.88 14.39
N GLN A 54 -5.89 8.55 13.33
CA GLN A 54 -6.65 8.69 12.10
C GLN A 54 -5.71 8.54 10.89
N GLY A 55 -6.12 7.80 9.87
CA GLY A 55 -5.30 7.52 8.70
C GLY A 55 -6.07 7.52 7.40
N TYR A 56 -5.59 8.29 6.41
CA TYR A 56 -6.16 8.38 5.07
C TYR A 56 -5.15 8.99 4.09
N ASP A 57 -5.55 9.16 2.85
CA ASP A 57 -4.73 9.76 1.81
C ASP A 57 -4.50 11.27 2.01
N GLY A 58 -3.68 11.84 1.13
CA GLY A 58 -3.30 13.25 1.20
C GLY A 58 -4.24 14.21 0.45
N ALA A 59 -5.47 13.82 0.13
CA ALA A 59 -6.42 14.70 -0.54
C ALA A 59 -6.68 15.98 0.28
N SER A 60 -6.86 17.12 -0.38
CA SER A 60 -6.93 18.44 0.29
C SER A 60 -8.10 18.56 1.28
N ASN A 61 -9.25 17.97 0.96
CA ASN A 61 -10.42 17.90 1.85
C ASN A 61 -10.19 17.00 3.07
N MET A 62 -9.25 16.06 2.99
CA MET A 62 -8.87 15.16 4.07
C MET A 62 -7.75 15.74 4.94
N ARG A 63 -6.61 16.09 4.31
CA ARG A 63 -5.37 16.53 4.99
C ARG A 63 -5.30 18.03 5.25
N GLY A 64 -6.16 18.88 4.63
CA GLY A 64 -6.04 20.33 4.70
C GLY A 64 -5.79 20.84 6.13
N GLU A 65 -4.69 21.59 6.30
CA GLU A 65 -4.16 22.01 7.61
C GLU A 65 -5.14 22.89 8.40
N PHE A 66 -5.94 23.71 7.70
CA PHE A 66 -6.87 24.65 8.33
C PHE A 66 -8.31 24.12 8.38
N HIS A 67 -8.77 23.46 7.34
CA HIS A 67 -10.19 23.08 7.19
C HIS A 67 -10.40 21.64 6.74
N GLY A 68 -9.33 20.83 6.61
CA GLY A 68 -9.46 19.41 6.27
C GLY A 68 -10.15 18.59 7.36
N LEU A 69 -10.62 17.40 7.00
CA LEU A 69 -11.22 16.47 7.96
C LEU A 69 -10.28 16.17 9.14
N GLN A 70 -8.98 16.02 8.86
CA GLN A 70 -7.93 15.87 9.88
C GLN A 70 -8.03 16.94 10.96
N ARG A 71 -8.12 18.21 10.56
CA ARG A 71 -8.17 19.34 11.49
C ARG A 71 -9.45 19.30 12.32
N GLN A 72 -10.60 19.06 11.69
CA GLN A 72 -11.89 18.99 12.39
C GLN A 72 -11.96 17.85 13.41
N ILE A 73 -11.27 16.71 13.15
CA ILE A 73 -11.17 15.62 14.12
C ILE A 73 -10.24 16.02 15.26
N LEU A 74 -9.08 16.62 14.98
CA LEU A 74 -8.13 17.10 16.00
C LEU A 74 -8.71 18.20 16.89
N ASP A 75 -9.54 19.10 16.34
CA ASP A 75 -10.23 20.13 17.12
C ASP A 75 -11.25 19.52 18.10
N ALA A 76 -11.89 18.42 17.72
CA ALA A 76 -12.80 17.69 18.58
C ALA A 76 -12.08 16.73 19.56
N ASN A 77 -10.92 16.21 19.18
CA ASN A 77 -10.10 15.28 19.96
C ASN A 77 -8.62 15.42 19.59
N PRO A 78 -7.81 16.16 20.35
CA PRO A 78 -6.40 16.43 20.04
C PRO A 78 -5.51 15.19 20.08
N TYR A 79 -5.98 14.08 20.65
CA TYR A 79 -5.24 12.81 20.75
C TYR A 79 -5.42 11.90 19.53
N ALA A 80 -6.26 12.27 18.58
CA ALA A 80 -6.47 11.52 17.35
C ALA A 80 -5.36 11.84 16.31
N PHE A 81 -4.14 11.40 16.57
CA PHE A 81 -2.98 11.73 15.72
C PHE A 81 -3.18 11.26 14.29
N TYR A 82 -2.95 12.17 13.34
CA TYR A 82 -3.03 11.87 11.93
C TYR A 82 -1.75 11.24 11.41
N ILE A 83 -1.89 10.13 10.70
CA ILE A 83 -0.82 9.50 9.94
C ILE A 83 -1.23 9.47 8.47
N HIS A 84 -0.43 10.09 7.63
CA HIS A 84 -0.62 9.99 6.19
C HIS A 84 -0.31 8.57 5.71
N CYS A 85 -1.22 7.95 4.99
CA CYS A 85 -1.07 6.58 4.47
C CYS A 85 0.28 6.38 3.78
N PHE A 86 1.14 5.52 4.32
CA PHE A 86 2.50 5.30 3.79
C PHE A 86 2.47 4.67 2.39
N ALA A 87 1.51 3.80 2.11
CA ALA A 87 1.35 3.23 0.77
C ALA A 87 0.99 4.32 -0.26
N HIS A 88 0.16 5.29 0.12
CA HIS A 88 -0.17 6.43 -0.74
C HIS A 88 1.03 7.37 -0.93
N GLN A 89 1.79 7.66 0.13
CA GLN A 89 3.01 8.45 0.03
C GLN A 89 4.03 7.80 -0.91
N LEU A 90 4.23 6.47 -0.80
CA LEU A 90 5.09 5.71 -1.71
C LEU A 90 4.62 5.79 -3.17
N GLN A 91 3.31 5.73 -3.39
CA GLN A 91 2.70 5.92 -4.70
C GLN A 91 3.08 7.29 -5.30
N LEU A 92 3.00 8.36 -4.49
CA LEU A 92 3.36 9.72 -4.91
C LEU A 92 4.86 9.88 -5.19
N VAL A 93 5.74 9.17 -4.46
CA VAL A 93 7.18 9.10 -4.77
C VAL A 93 7.40 8.60 -6.19
N VAL A 94 6.79 7.48 -6.54
CA VAL A 94 6.95 6.87 -7.87
C VAL A 94 6.34 7.74 -8.98
N VAL A 95 5.19 8.38 -8.73
CA VAL A 95 4.60 9.36 -9.68
C VAL A 95 5.54 10.51 -9.98
N SER A 96 6.27 11.01 -8.99
CA SER A 96 7.23 12.09 -9.17
C SER A 96 8.40 11.63 -10.05
N VAL A 97 8.94 10.43 -9.79
CA VAL A 97 10.03 9.86 -10.60
C VAL A 97 9.64 9.69 -12.06
N ALA A 98 8.41 9.23 -12.34
CA ALA A 98 7.93 9.08 -13.71
C ALA A 98 7.84 10.39 -14.52
N LYS A 99 8.06 11.53 -13.86
CA LYS A 99 8.02 12.86 -14.46
C LYS A 99 9.34 13.63 -14.28
N CYS A 100 10.40 13.00 -13.77
CA CYS A 100 11.63 13.68 -13.37
C CYS A 100 12.42 14.27 -14.55
N CYS A 101 12.37 13.61 -15.72
CA CYS A 101 12.98 14.10 -16.94
C CYS A 101 12.18 13.66 -18.17
N SER A 102 12.45 14.28 -19.33
CA SER A 102 11.72 14.02 -20.59
C SER A 102 11.86 12.57 -21.04
N SER A 103 13.07 12.00 -20.99
CA SER A 103 13.32 10.61 -21.41
C SER A 103 12.47 9.60 -20.64
N ILE A 104 12.31 9.77 -19.32
CA ILE A 104 11.46 8.91 -18.48
C ILE A 104 9.98 9.12 -18.80
N PHE A 105 9.56 10.36 -18.96
CA PHE A 105 8.17 10.67 -19.32
C PHE A 105 7.81 10.06 -20.68
N ASP A 106 8.63 10.28 -21.72
CA ASP A 106 8.43 9.77 -23.07
C ASP A 106 8.45 8.23 -23.11
N PHE A 107 9.32 7.61 -22.32
CA PHE A 107 9.35 6.14 -22.14
C PHE A 107 8.01 5.60 -21.63
N PHE A 108 7.43 6.19 -20.59
CA PHE A 108 6.12 5.72 -20.07
C PHE A 108 4.97 5.97 -21.05
N GLN A 109 5.02 7.07 -21.81
CA GLN A 109 4.05 7.34 -22.89
C GLN A 109 4.16 6.27 -23.98
N THR A 110 5.37 6.00 -24.46
CA THR A 110 5.64 4.97 -25.46
C THR A 110 5.20 3.59 -25.00
N SER A 111 5.56 3.20 -23.78
CA SER A 111 5.14 1.91 -23.21
C SER A 111 3.63 1.77 -23.07
N THR A 112 2.93 2.86 -22.73
CA THR A 112 1.46 2.88 -22.67
C THR A 112 0.83 2.74 -24.07
N LEU A 113 1.41 3.40 -25.08
CA LEU A 113 0.95 3.30 -26.47
C LEU A 113 1.18 1.89 -27.04
N ILE A 114 2.33 1.25 -26.76
CA ILE A 114 2.62 -0.13 -27.14
C ILE A 114 1.51 -1.05 -26.60
N VAL A 115 1.29 -1.03 -25.28
CA VAL A 115 0.28 -1.87 -24.63
C VAL A 115 -1.13 -1.61 -25.17
N THR A 116 -1.47 -0.34 -25.43
CA THR A 116 -2.78 0.03 -25.97
C THR A 116 -2.95 -0.45 -27.41
N THR A 117 -1.92 -0.31 -28.24
CA THR A 117 -1.93 -0.73 -29.65
C THR A 117 -2.09 -2.24 -29.79
N VAL A 118 -1.33 -3.00 -29.00
CA VAL A 118 -1.40 -4.47 -29.00
C VAL A 118 -2.76 -4.94 -28.48
N ASN A 119 -3.28 -4.35 -27.41
CA ASN A 119 -4.55 -4.76 -26.80
C ASN A 119 -5.80 -4.20 -27.49
N ALA A 120 -5.68 -3.38 -28.50
CA ALA A 120 -6.82 -2.77 -29.22
C ALA A 120 -7.70 -3.79 -29.98
N SER A 121 -7.22 -5.04 -30.15
CA SER A 121 -7.95 -6.13 -30.82
C SER A 121 -7.80 -7.43 -30.06
N CYS A 122 -8.90 -8.18 -29.89
CA CYS A 122 -8.86 -9.52 -29.31
C CYS A 122 -7.94 -10.45 -30.13
N LYS A 123 -8.03 -10.38 -31.47
CA LYS A 123 -7.18 -11.18 -32.36
C LYS A 123 -5.68 -10.94 -32.12
N ARG A 124 -5.24 -9.68 -31.98
CA ARG A 124 -3.83 -9.33 -31.73
C ARG A 124 -3.38 -9.82 -30.37
N ARG A 125 -4.24 -9.67 -29.36
CA ARG A 125 -3.94 -10.14 -27.99
C ARG A 125 -3.80 -11.67 -27.95
N ASP A 126 -4.66 -12.37 -28.67
CA ASP A 126 -4.59 -13.84 -28.73
C ASP A 126 -3.35 -14.29 -29.51
N GLN A 127 -2.98 -13.59 -30.59
CA GLN A 127 -1.75 -13.83 -31.33
C GLN A 127 -0.50 -13.55 -30.49
N LEU A 128 -0.42 -12.42 -29.79
CA LEU A 128 0.66 -12.14 -28.84
C LEU A 128 0.81 -13.27 -27.81
N SER A 129 -0.30 -13.73 -27.26
CA SER A 129 -0.30 -14.82 -26.28
C SER A 129 0.19 -16.14 -26.87
N GLN A 130 -0.17 -16.44 -28.12
CA GLN A 130 0.29 -17.61 -28.84
C GLN A 130 1.79 -17.53 -29.15
N ASN A 131 2.25 -16.41 -29.73
CA ASN A 131 3.67 -16.22 -30.06
C ASN A 131 4.54 -16.34 -28.81
N HIS A 132 4.14 -15.73 -27.69
CA HIS A 132 4.84 -15.89 -26.43
C HIS A 132 4.84 -17.35 -25.92
N HIS A 133 3.75 -18.09 -26.11
CA HIS A 133 3.70 -19.50 -25.77
C HIS A 133 4.70 -20.30 -26.62
N ASP A 134 4.75 -20.05 -27.92
CA ASP A 134 5.64 -20.74 -28.85
C ASP A 134 7.13 -20.42 -28.51
N ASP A 135 7.43 -19.17 -28.09
CA ASP A 135 8.75 -18.78 -27.59
C ASP A 135 9.13 -19.54 -26.31
N LEU A 136 8.21 -19.66 -25.36
CA LEU A 136 8.44 -20.42 -24.14
C LEU A 136 8.69 -21.91 -24.43
N VAL A 137 7.96 -22.49 -25.38
CA VAL A 137 8.17 -23.88 -25.81
C VAL A 137 9.57 -24.05 -26.40
N ARG A 138 9.99 -23.14 -27.30
CA ARG A 138 11.34 -23.15 -27.89
C ARG A 138 12.46 -23.04 -26.83
N GLN A 139 12.29 -22.14 -25.85
CA GLN A 139 13.25 -21.96 -24.75
C GLN A 139 13.29 -23.16 -23.80
N LEU A 140 12.17 -23.86 -23.61
CA LEU A 140 12.13 -25.10 -22.86
C LEU A 140 12.83 -26.24 -23.60
N GLU A 141 12.62 -26.35 -24.90
CA GLU A 141 13.24 -27.37 -25.75
C GLU A 141 14.75 -27.15 -25.91
N SER A 142 15.19 -25.88 -25.95
CA SER A 142 16.62 -25.52 -25.98
C SER A 142 17.32 -25.65 -24.62
N GLY A 143 16.56 -25.83 -23.53
CA GLY A 143 17.11 -25.90 -22.18
C GLY A 143 17.50 -24.55 -21.57
N GLU A 144 17.13 -23.44 -22.19
CA GLU A 144 17.38 -22.09 -21.67
C GLU A 144 16.57 -21.81 -20.41
N ILE A 145 15.37 -22.40 -20.30
CA ILE A 145 14.50 -22.26 -19.13
C ILE A 145 14.05 -23.63 -18.61
N PHE A 146 13.72 -23.71 -17.32
CA PHE A 146 13.25 -24.92 -16.68
C PHE A 146 11.73 -24.91 -16.48
N SER A 147 11.09 -26.06 -16.71
CA SER A 147 9.68 -26.25 -16.37
C SER A 147 9.46 -26.36 -14.86
N GLY A 148 8.27 -25.97 -14.38
CA GLY A 148 7.91 -26.12 -12.98
C GLY A 148 6.45 -25.69 -12.72
N ARG A 149 5.85 -26.21 -11.63
CA ARG A 149 4.46 -25.91 -11.28
C ARG A 149 4.28 -24.38 -11.06
N GLY A 150 3.44 -23.75 -11.88
CA GLY A 150 3.18 -22.32 -11.84
C GLY A 150 4.22 -21.45 -12.53
N LYS A 151 5.29 -22.03 -13.12
CA LYS A 151 6.24 -21.33 -13.98
C LYS A 151 5.73 -21.29 -15.43
N ASN A 152 6.22 -20.31 -16.19
CA ASN A 152 5.95 -20.20 -17.64
C ASN A 152 4.46 -20.20 -18.01
N GLN A 153 3.62 -19.55 -17.19
CA GLN A 153 2.20 -19.43 -17.48
C GLN A 153 1.96 -18.45 -18.63
N GLN A 154 1.02 -18.80 -19.50
CA GLN A 154 0.55 -17.92 -20.55
C GLN A 154 0.08 -16.59 -19.98
N THR A 155 0.66 -15.47 -20.43
CA THR A 155 0.34 -14.14 -19.94
C THR A 155 0.11 -13.19 -21.12
N ASN A 156 -0.55 -12.06 -20.86
CA ASN A 156 -0.76 -10.99 -21.83
C ASN A 156 -0.25 -9.65 -21.30
N LEU A 157 0.07 -8.72 -22.18
CA LEU A 157 0.34 -7.33 -21.79
C LEU A 157 -0.93 -6.75 -21.16
N ALA A 158 -0.87 -6.39 -19.88
CA ALA A 158 -1.95 -5.73 -19.18
C ALA A 158 -1.72 -4.23 -19.17
N ARG A 159 -2.76 -3.45 -19.48
CA ARG A 159 -2.70 -1.99 -19.34
C ARG A 159 -2.45 -1.65 -17.86
N PRO A 160 -1.46 -0.81 -17.56
CA PRO A 160 -1.25 -0.34 -16.20
C PRO A 160 -2.46 0.50 -15.76
N GLY A 161 -2.83 0.42 -14.48
CA GLY A 161 -3.85 1.28 -13.90
C GLY A 161 -3.29 2.66 -13.63
N ASP A 162 -4.07 3.71 -13.88
CA ASP A 162 -3.63 5.11 -13.80
C ASP A 162 -3.17 5.52 -12.39
N THR A 163 -3.64 4.82 -11.35
CA THR A 163 -3.38 5.15 -9.95
C THR A 163 -2.52 4.16 -9.18
N ARG A 164 -2.14 3.01 -9.77
CA ARG A 164 -1.40 1.94 -9.06
C ARG A 164 -0.11 1.55 -9.77
N TRP A 165 1.00 2.11 -9.33
CA TRP A 165 2.32 1.90 -9.94
C TRP A 165 2.87 0.46 -9.84
N GLY A 166 2.39 -0.36 -8.92
CA GLY A 166 2.65 -1.80 -8.96
C GLY A 166 2.14 -2.49 -10.23
N SER A 167 1.11 -1.93 -10.89
CA SER A 167 0.67 -2.39 -12.21
C SER A 167 1.64 -2.01 -13.33
N HIS A 168 2.31 -0.85 -13.23
CA HIS A 168 3.36 -0.46 -14.19
C HIS A 168 4.55 -1.40 -14.09
N HIS A 169 5.05 -1.73 -12.88
CA HIS A 169 6.10 -2.73 -12.71
C HIS A 169 5.75 -4.03 -13.43
N LYS A 170 4.55 -4.56 -13.18
CA LYS A 170 4.08 -5.79 -13.83
C LYS A 170 4.02 -5.68 -15.36
N THR A 171 3.64 -4.51 -15.89
CA THR A 171 3.61 -4.25 -17.34
C THR A 171 5.02 -4.23 -17.92
N LEU A 172 5.97 -3.54 -17.27
CA LEU A 172 7.36 -3.48 -17.74
C LEU A 172 8.02 -4.87 -17.71
N CYS A 173 7.85 -5.64 -16.64
CA CYS A 173 8.31 -7.03 -16.58
C CYS A 173 7.78 -7.86 -17.76
N ARG A 174 6.50 -7.67 -18.12
CA ARG A 174 5.90 -8.39 -19.26
C ARG A 174 6.45 -7.92 -20.61
N ILE A 175 6.74 -6.64 -20.78
CA ILE A 175 7.39 -6.14 -22.00
C ILE A 175 8.78 -6.78 -22.15
N VAL A 176 9.56 -6.88 -21.07
CA VAL A 176 10.86 -7.57 -21.09
C VAL A 176 10.71 -9.04 -21.47
N LEU A 177 9.77 -9.75 -20.81
CA LEU A 177 9.56 -11.19 -21.02
C LEU A 177 8.98 -11.55 -22.40
N MET A 178 8.19 -10.65 -22.98
CA MET A 178 7.47 -10.86 -24.23
C MET A 178 8.00 -9.92 -25.34
N TRP A 179 9.29 -9.60 -25.29
CA TRP A 179 9.90 -8.58 -26.17
C TRP A 179 9.66 -8.90 -27.64
N ASP A 180 10.11 -10.07 -28.11
CA ASP A 180 10.00 -10.47 -29.52
C ASP A 180 8.55 -10.62 -29.95
N ALA A 181 7.70 -11.25 -29.15
CA ALA A 181 6.28 -11.35 -29.41
C ALA A 181 5.58 -9.98 -29.46
N THR A 182 6.06 -8.99 -28.69
CA THR A 182 5.53 -7.61 -28.72
C THR A 182 5.93 -6.90 -30.00
N LEU A 183 7.18 -7.04 -30.45
CA LEU A 183 7.66 -6.50 -31.73
C LEU A 183 6.86 -7.10 -32.89
N GLU A 184 6.74 -8.40 -32.97
CA GLU A 184 5.98 -9.11 -34.00
C GLU A 184 4.50 -8.64 -34.03
N ALA A 185 3.89 -8.46 -32.85
CA ALA A 185 2.52 -7.93 -32.79
C ALA A 185 2.40 -6.49 -33.33
N LEU A 186 3.42 -5.65 -33.13
CA LEU A 186 3.47 -4.30 -33.69
C LEU A 186 3.78 -4.30 -35.19
N GLU A 187 4.64 -5.19 -35.69
CA GLU A 187 4.93 -5.39 -37.12
C GLU A 187 3.67 -5.79 -37.89
N ASN A 188 2.88 -6.72 -37.35
CA ASN A 188 1.58 -7.10 -37.92
C ASN A 188 0.61 -5.91 -38.00
N VAL A 189 0.68 -4.94 -37.08
CA VAL A 189 -0.10 -3.69 -37.17
C VAL A 189 0.47 -2.75 -38.22
N ALA A 190 1.80 -2.69 -38.35
CA ALA A 190 2.47 -1.85 -39.35
C ALA A 190 2.28 -2.36 -40.79
N GLU A 191 2.03 -3.65 -40.96
CA GLU A 191 1.75 -4.27 -42.27
C GLU A 191 0.28 -4.21 -42.67
N ASP A 192 -0.65 -3.98 -41.72
CA ASP A 192 -2.09 -3.91 -41.96
C ASP A 192 -2.42 -2.71 -42.87
N ARG A 193 -2.80 -2.99 -44.13
CA ARG A 193 -3.11 -1.99 -45.16
C ARG A 193 -4.45 -1.29 -44.92
N SER A 194 -5.26 -1.74 -43.99
CA SER A 194 -6.63 -1.22 -43.81
C SER A 194 -6.69 0.15 -43.10
N ASN A 195 -5.60 0.57 -42.40
CA ASN A 195 -5.59 1.83 -41.66
C ASN A 195 -4.17 2.46 -41.62
N GLY A 196 -3.96 3.44 -42.50
CA GLY A 196 -2.65 4.10 -42.68
C GLY A 196 -2.10 4.77 -41.40
N ASP A 197 -2.94 5.43 -40.62
CA ASP A 197 -2.51 6.14 -39.40
C ASP A 197 -1.97 5.16 -38.35
N LYS A 198 -2.60 4.00 -38.19
CA LYS A 198 -2.12 2.96 -37.25
C LYS A 198 -0.81 2.33 -37.69
N LYS A 199 -0.62 2.19 -39.01
CA LYS A 199 0.63 1.71 -39.61
C LYS A 199 1.81 2.60 -39.22
N TYR A 200 1.71 3.91 -39.44
CA TYR A 200 2.77 4.85 -39.12
C TYR A 200 3.05 4.91 -37.60
N ALA A 201 1.99 4.88 -36.79
CA ALA A 201 2.11 4.85 -35.34
C ALA A 201 2.86 3.59 -34.86
N ALA A 202 2.49 2.40 -35.35
CA ALA A 202 3.14 1.14 -35.00
C ALA A 202 4.61 1.11 -35.43
N SER A 203 4.94 1.55 -36.66
CA SER A 203 6.31 1.65 -37.12
C SER A 203 7.17 2.61 -36.27
N GLY A 204 6.55 3.71 -35.78
CA GLY A 204 7.20 4.63 -34.85
C GLY A 204 7.50 4.00 -33.49
N LEU A 205 6.56 3.19 -32.96
CA LEU A 205 6.73 2.47 -31.69
C LEU A 205 7.84 1.40 -31.79
N ILE A 206 7.90 0.64 -32.88
CA ILE A 206 8.98 -0.34 -33.13
C ILE A 206 10.33 0.36 -33.09
N LYS A 207 10.50 1.45 -33.87
CA LYS A 207 11.75 2.21 -33.90
C LYS A 207 12.17 2.75 -32.53
N GLN A 208 11.20 3.15 -31.69
CA GLN A 208 11.49 3.60 -30.32
C GLN A 208 11.91 2.43 -29.41
N MET A 209 11.21 1.28 -29.48
CA MET A 209 11.56 0.09 -28.71
C MET A 209 13.00 -0.37 -29.03
N GLU A 210 13.38 -0.39 -30.27
CA GLU A 210 14.70 -0.86 -30.74
C GLU A 210 15.84 0.16 -30.48
N THR A 211 15.61 1.18 -29.64
CA THR A 211 16.69 2.08 -29.21
C THR A 211 17.35 1.61 -27.91
N PHE A 212 18.67 1.80 -27.80
CA PHE A 212 19.42 1.55 -26.57
C PHE A 212 18.81 2.33 -25.37
N GLU A 213 18.42 3.59 -25.58
CA GLU A 213 17.83 4.43 -24.53
C GLU A 213 16.54 3.83 -23.98
N TYR A 214 15.65 3.35 -24.84
CA TYR A 214 14.39 2.70 -24.41
C TYR A 214 14.67 1.45 -23.56
N VAL A 215 15.60 0.58 -24.00
CA VAL A 215 15.98 -0.64 -23.29
C VAL A 215 16.63 -0.31 -21.94
N LEU A 216 17.53 0.67 -21.91
CA LEU A 216 18.17 1.12 -20.68
C LEU A 216 17.11 1.60 -19.65
N ILE A 217 16.18 2.44 -20.08
CA ILE A 217 15.11 2.95 -19.20
C ILE A 217 14.16 1.82 -18.79
N LEU A 218 13.86 0.88 -19.68
CA LEU A 218 13.03 -0.28 -19.39
C LEU A 218 13.62 -1.11 -18.23
N HIS A 219 14.91 -1.44 -18.29
CA HIS A 219 15.58 -2.19 -17.24
C HIS A 219 15.73 -1.37 -15.95
N LEU A 220 16.13 -0.09 -16.05
CA LEU A 220 16.24 0.84 -14.93
C LEU A 220 14.91 0.92 -14.17
N MET A 221 13.80 1.20 -14.88
CA MET A 221 12.49 1.35 -14.26
C MET A 221 11.92 0.02 -13.77
N THR A 222 12.20 -1.09 -14.41
CA THR A 222 11.80 -2.42 -13.93
C THR A 222 12.46 -2.73 -12.58
N ARG A 223 13.75 -2.48 -12.44
CA ARG A 223 14.49 -2.66 -11.16
C ARG A 223 13.95 -1.73 -10.07
N LEU A 224 13.78 -0.44 -10.38
CA LEU A 224 13.33 0.56 -9.41
C LEU A 224 11.90 0.32 -8.95
N LEU A 225 10.98 0.07 -9.89
CA LEU A 225 9.58 -0.24 -9.57
C LEU A 225 9.44 -1.58 -8.85
N GLY A 226 10.34 -2.54 -9.08
CA GLY A 226 10.40 -3.79 -8.32
C GLY A 226 10.64 -3.53 -6.83
N LYS A 227 11.68 -2.76 -6.49
CA LYS A 227 12.00 -2.40 -5.10
C LYS A 227 10.87 -1.65 -4.41
N THR A 228 10.27 -0.68 -5.10
CA THR A 228 9.13 0.08 -4.54
C THR A 228 7.86 -0.76 -4.42
N ASN A 229 7.65 -1.73 -5.31
CA ASN A 229 6.54 -2.67 -5.22
C ASN A 229 6.69 -3.61 -4.02
N ASP A 230 7.88 -4.15 -3.76
CA ASP A 230 8.16 -5.00 -2.60
C ASP A 230 7.90 -4.23 -1.30
N LEU A 231 8.37 -2.99 -1.20
CA LEU A 231 8.04 -2.11 -0.07
C LEU A 231 6.53 -1.90 0.05
N SER A 232 5.84 -1.62 -1.07
CA SER A 232 4.38 -1.41 -1.09
C SER A 232 3.62 -2.63 -0.56
N LEU A 233 4.01 -3.84 -0.95
CA LEU A 233 3.41 -5.08 -0.47
C LEU A 233 3.62 -5.27 1.04
N CYS A 234 4.81 -4.94 1.55
CA CYS A 234 5.10 -4.98 2.98
C CYS A 234 4.26 -3.96 3.77
N LEU A 235 4.15 -2.72 3.28
CA LEU A 235 3.36 -1.66 3.93
C LEU A 235 1.86 -1.97 3.97
N GLN A 236 1.36 -2.76 3.03
CA GLN A 236 -0.06 -3.11 2.89
C GLN A 236 -0.49 -4.37 3.67
N ARG A 237 0.38 -4.96 4.46
CA ARG A 237 0.04 -6.12 5.29
C ARG A 237 -0.90 -5.70 6.43
N LYS A 238 -1.84 -6.57 6.80
CA LYS A 238 -2.80 -6.31 7.90
C LYS A 238 -2.12 -6.24 9.27
N ASP A 239 -1.08 -7.05 9.47
CA ASP A 239 -0.28 -7.15 10.70
C ASP A 239 0.84 -6.10 10.79
N GLN A 240 0.90 -5.15 9.85
CA GLN A 240 1.93 -4.12 9.82
C GLN A 240 1.74 -3.12 10.96
N ASN A 241 2.83 -2.83 11.66
CA ASN A 241 2.91 -1.76 12.65
C ASN A 241 3.82 -0.61 12.18
N ILE A 242 3.66 0.54 12.82
CA ILE A 242 4.30 1.79 12.36
C ILE A 242 5.83 1.75 12.48
N VAL A 243 6.37 1.12 13.51
CA VAL A 243 7.82 1.03 13.74
C VAL A 243 8.48 0.17 12.68
N ARG A 244 7.88 -0.99 12.39
CA ARG A 244 8.36 -1.87 11.32
C ARG A 244 8.26 -1.19 9.95
N ALA A 245 7.18 -0.46 9.70
CA ALA A 245 6.99 0.28 8.45
C ALA A 245 8.10 1.34 8.25
N VAL A 246 8.41 2.13 9.27
CA VAL A 246 9.50 3.12 9.24
C VAL A 246 10.84 2.44 8.97
N GLY A 247 11.16 1.35 9.66
CA GLY A 247 12.40 0.59 9.42
C GLY A 247 12.53 0.04 7.99
N LEU A 248 11.42 -0.44 7.39
CA LEU A 248 11.41 -0.90 5.99
C LEU A 248 11.66 0.25 5.01
N ILE A 249 11.07 1.43 5.24
CA ILE A 249 11.30 2.62 4.42
C ILE A 249 12.77 3.04 4.48
N GLU A 250 13.36 3.10 5.68
CA GLU A 250 14.77 3.44 5.86
C GLU A 250 15.71 2.44 5.19
N ALA A 251 15.43 1.13 5.32
CA ALA A 251 16.20 0.09 4.65
C ALA A 251 16.10 0.23 3.12
N THR A 252 14.92 0.54 2.60
CA THR A 252 14.71 0.76 1.15
C THR A 252 15.49 1.99 0.67
N ILE A 253 15.49 3.09 1.42
CA ILE A 253 16.26 4.30 1.06
C ILE A 253 17.76 3.98 1.00
N ARG A 254 18.31 3.27 2.01
CA ARG A 254 19.72 2.84 2.01
C ARG A 254 20.05 1.97 0.80
N THR A 255 19.18 1.02 0.45
CA THR A 255 19.36 0.18 -0.74
C THR A 255 19.34 1.01 -2.02
N ILE A 256 18.45 1.99 -2.13
CA ILE A 256 18.37 2.89 -3.29
C ILE A 256 19.62 3.77 -3.40
N GLN A 257 20.14 4.25 -2.27
CA GLN A 257 21.39 5.02 -2.22
C GLN A 257 22.59 4.18 -2.68
N ASP A 258 22.70 2.93 -2.20
CA ASP A 258 23.76 2.01 -2.63
C ASP A 258 23.68 1.73 -4.13
N ILE A 259 22.49 1.48 -4.68
CA ILE A 259 22.32 1.29 -6.14
C ILE A 259 22.70 2.56 -6.90
N ARG A 260 22.37 3.74 -6.39
CA ARG A 260 22.76 5.02 -7.01
C ARG A 260 24.28 5.18 -7.10
N GLU A 261 25.01 4.72 -6.10
CA GLU A 261 26.45 4.82 -6.03
C GLU A 261 27.15 3.71 -6.83
N ASN A 262 26.66 2.48 -6.74
CA ASN A 262 27.37 1.29 -7.18
C ASN A 262 26.66 0.48 -8.28
N GLY A 263 25.38 0.76 -8.57
CA GLY A 263 24.54 -0.09 -9.43
C GLY A 263 24.62 0.16 -10.93
N TRP A 264 25.36 1.18 -11.38
CA TRP A 264 25.41 1.53 -12.81
C TRP A 264 26.01 0.41 -13.68
N GLU A 265 27.15 -0.13 -13.29
CA GLU A 265 27.88 -1.11 -14.13
C GLU A 265 27.05 -2.42 -14.26
N GLU A 266 26.38 -2.83 -13.19
CA GLU A 266 25.51 -4.01 -13.22
C GLU A 266 24.31 -3.80 -14.16
N LEU A 267 23.65 -2.63 -14.10
CA LEU A 267 22.56 -2.28 -15.01
C LEU A 267 23.06 -2.23 -16.46
N PHE A 268 24.21 -1.61 -16.69
CA PHE A 268 24.75 -1.45 -18.03
C PHE A 268 25.06 -2.80 -18.69
N GLU A 269 25.71 -3.74 -17.97
CA GLU A 269 25.97 -5.07 -18.47
C GLU A 269 24.70 -5.88 -18.73
N GLU A 270 23.66 -5.77 -17.88
CA GLU A 270 22.35 -6.40 -18.12
C GLU A 270 21.73 -5.88 -19.43
N VAL A 271 21.73 -4.55 -19.62
CA VAL A 271 21.21 -3.91 -20.84
C VAL A 271 22.02 -4.32 -22.08
N LYS A 272 23.31 -4.41 -21.96
CA LYS A 272 24.22 -4.86 -23.05
C LYS A 272 23.91 -6.28 -23.49
N VAL A 273 23.76 -7.21 -22.55
CA VAL A 273 23.35 -8.60 -22.83
C VAL A 273 21.99 -8.65 -23.53
N PHE A 274 21.04 -7.87 -23.07
CA PHE A 274 19.72 -7.78 -23.70
C PHE A 274 19.78 -7.22 -25.11
N CYS A 275 20.51 -6.13 -25.34
CA CYS A 275 20.70 -5.54 -26.67
C CYS A 275 21.38 -6.52 -27.67
N LEU A 276 22.39 -7.25 -27.21
CA LEU A 276 23.04 -8.29 -28.03
C LEU A 276 22.07 -9.41 -28.41
N LYS A 277 21.28 -9.88 -27.46
CA LYS A 277 20.27 -10.94 -27.69
C LYS A 277 19.23 -10.54 -28.75
N HIS A 278 18.80 -9.29 -28.73
CA HIS A 278 17.71 -8.79 -29.59
C HIS A 278 18.20 -7.94 -30.76
N ASN A 279 19.51 -7.99 -31.08
CA ASN A 279 20.17 -7.26 -32.21
C ASN A 279 19.96 -5.73 -32.17
N ILE A 280 19.85 -5.14 -30.96
CA ILE A 280 19.70 -3.69 -30.80
C ILE A 280 21.10 -3.03 -30.85
N THR A 281 21.23 -2.01 -31.70
CA THR A 281 22.48 -1.29 -31.86
C THR A 281 22.85 -0.48 -30.63
N MET A 282 24.00 -0.75 -30.04
CA MET A 282 24.54 0.03 -28.94
C MET A 282 25.33 1.23 -29.48
N PRO A 283 25.11 2.45 -28.97
CA PRO A 283 25.93 3.60 -29.32
C PRO A 283 27.33 3.47 -28.73
N ASN A 284 28.30 4.11 -29.37
CA ASN A 284 29.63 4.26 -28.79
C ASN A 284 29.54 5.24 -27.61
N MET A 285 29.83 4.78 -26.39
CA MET A 285 29.66 5.56 -25.16
C MET A 285 30.55 6.81 -25.10
N GLU A 286 31.69 6.83 -25.84
CA GLU A 286 32.61 7.97 -25.91
C GLU A 286 32.19 8.99 -26.99
N GLU A 287 31.28 8.63 -27.87
CA GLU A 287 30.78 9.55 -28.90
C GLU A 287 29.95 10.66 -28.29
N THR A 288 30.11 11.89 -28.80
CA THR A 288 29.43 13.07 -28.31
C THR A 288 28.10 13.30 -29.02
N ILE A 289 27.08 13.63 -28.23
CA ILE A 289 25.78 14.04 -28.72
C ILE A 289 25.48 15.49 -28.30
N THR A 290 24.67 16.15 -29.11
CA THR A 290 24.18 17.49 -28.80
C THR A 290 22.81 17.38 -28.11
N ILE A 291 22.74 17.67 -26.82
CA ILE A 291 21.49 17.74 -26.12
C ILE A 291 20.81 19.07 -26.44
N ARG A 292 19.59 19.02 -27.01
CA ARG A 292 18.78 20.19 -27.29
C ARG A 292 18.31 20.83 -25.99
N GLY A 293 19.03 21.87 -25.53
CA GLY A 293 18.59 22.69 -24.41
C GLY A 293 17.31 23.48 -24.72
N ARG A 294 16.55 23.86 -23.70
CA ARG A 294 15.32 24.70 -23.80
C ARG A 294 15.57 26.11 -24.35
N SER A 295 16.80 26.54 -24.51
CA SER A 295 17.15 27.88 -25.03
C SER A 295 17.44 27.81 -26.51
N LYS A 296 16.60 28.44 -27.33
CA LYS A 296 16.77 28.59 -28.79
C LYS A 296 18.00 29.43 -29.22
N GLY A 297 18.84 29.89 -28.30
CA GLY A 297 19.88 30.87 -28.55
C GLY A 297 21.32 30.48 -28.15
N ARG A 298 21.54 29.34 -27.51
CA ARG A 298 22.90 28.87 -27.17
C ARG A 298 23.08 27.46 -27.69
N GLY A 299 24.21 27.22 -28.42
CA GLY A 299 24.56 25.91 -28.95
C GLY A 299 24.41 24.85 -27.87
N GLY A 300 23.76 23.70 -28.22
CA GLY A 300 23.54 22.61 -27.27
C GLY A 300 24.87 22.16 -26.65
N GLN A 301 24.83 21.76 -25.38
CA GLN A 301 26.00 21.23 -24.69
C GLN A 301 26.36 19.87 -25.31
N LEU A 302 27.61 19.74 -25.75
CA LEU A 302 28.17 18.46 -26.22
C LEU A 302 28.48 17.60 -25.00
N VAL A 303 27.85 16.46 -24.91
CA VAL A 303 28.11 15.46 -23.86
C VAL A 303 28.29 14.09 -24.50
N THR A 304 29.00 13.18 -23.85
CA THR A 304 29.10 11.80 -24.31
C THR A 304 27.82 11.02 -24.04
N TYR A 305 27.59 9.94 -24.83
CA TYR A 305 26.47 9.02 -24.51
C TYR A 305 26.60 8.45 -23.11
N TYR A 306 27.80 8.14 -22.64
CA TYR A 306 28.05 7.71 -21.26
C TYR A 306 27.53 8.73 -20.23
N HIS A 307 27.90 10.01 -20.43
CA HIS A 307 27.43 11.07 -19.54
C HIS A 307 25.90 11.20 -19.55
N HIS A 308 25.31 11.18 -20.74
CA HIS A 308 23.86 11.27 -20.89
C HIS A 308 23.15 10.13 -20.16
N PHE A 309 23.49 8.89 -20.41
CA PHE A 309 22.81 7.75 -19.82
C PHE A 309 23.06 7.61 -18.32
N LYS A 310 24.28 7.79 -17.85
CA LYS A 310 24.66 7.65 -16.45
C LYS A 310 24.22 8.87 -15.63
N ASN A 311 24.57 10.09 -16.07
CA ASN A 311 24.36 11.27 -15.23
C ASN A 311 22.98 11.92 -15.42
N GLU A 312 22.46 11.98 -16.66
CA GLU A 312 21.22 12.70 -16.94
C GLU A 312 19.97 11.79 -16.86
N ILE A 313 20.14 10.46 -16.93
CA ILE A 313 19.03 9.52 -16.78
C ILE A 313 19.17 8.73 -15.46
N PHE A 314 20.18 7.86 -15.33
CA PHE A 314 20.31 6.98 -14.18
C PHE A 314 20.42 7.76 -12.86
N ASN A 315 21.39 8.66 -12.74
CA ASN A 315 21.60 9.44 -11.52
C ASN A 315 20.38 10.33 -11.20
N VAL A 316 19.79 11.01 -12.20
CA VAL A 316 18.61 11.87 -12.01
C VAL A 316 17.43 11.07 -11.45
N VAL A 317 17.19 9.86 -11.96
CA VAL A 317 16.11 8.99 -11.47
C VAL A 317 16.33 8.62 -10.01
N TYR A 318 17.54 8.18 -9.64
CA TYR A 318 17.86 7.79 -8.27
C TYR A 318 17.93 9.00 -7.32
N ASP A 319 18.47 10.12 -7.75
CA ASP A 319 18.49 11.35 -6.95
C ASP A 319 17.07 11.84 -6.67
N GLN A 320 16.19 11.83 -7.69
CA GLN A 320 14.78 12.22 -7.53
C GLN A 320 14.03 11.31 -6.55
N ILE A 321 14.19 9.99 -6.65
CA ILE A 321 13.49 9.08 -5.74
C ILE A 321 13.96 9.25 -4.29
N ILE A 322 15.26 9.46 -4.05
CA ILE A 322 15.82 9.70 -2.71
C ILE A 322 15.27 11.00 -2.13
N VAL A 323 15.24 12.08 -2.91
CA VAL A 323 14.68 13.36 -2.51
C VAL A 323 13.20 13.22 -2.15
N GLU A 324 12.42 12.56 -2.99
CA GLU A 324 10.98 12.35 -2.74
C GLU A 324 10.71 11.46 -1.52
N PHE A 325 11.49 10.41 -1.31
CA PHE A 325 11.40 9.62 -0.08
C PHE A 325 11.66 10.46 1.16
N ASN A 326 12.71 11.27 1.16
CA ASN A 326 13.05 12.11 2.29
C ASN A 326 11.98 13.18 2.56
N ASN A 327 11.43 13.79 1.52
CA ASN A 327 10.40 14.82 1.64
C ASN A 327 9.06 14.25 2.13
N ARG A 328 8.62 13.15 1.53
CA ARG A 328 7.28 12.60 1.83
C ARG A 328 7.22 11.81 3.13
N PHE A 329 8.30 11.13 3.46
CA PHE A 329 8.41 10.39 4.71
C PHE A 329 9.13 11.19 5.81
N ALA A 330 9.15 12.51 5.74
CA ALA A 330 9.65 13.35 6.83
C ALA A 330 8.93 13.07 8.16
N GLU A 331 7.65 12.68 8.12
CA GLU A 331 6.86 12.29 9.29
C GLU A 331 7.45 11.10 10.07
N ARG A 332 8.26 10.23 9.43
CA ARG A 332 8.96 9.13 10.13
C ARG A 332 9.86 9.60 11.28
N SER A 333 10.29 10.85 11.22
CA SER A 333 11.09 11.48 12.26
C SER A 333 10.26 12.32 13.24
N THR A 334 8.91 12.26 13.18
CA THR A 334 8.08 12.98 14.14
C THR A 334 8.38 12.54 15.56
N HIS A 335 8.15 13.44 16.50
CA HIS A 335 8.38 13.19 17.92
C HIS A 335 7.62 11.93 18.39
N LEU A 336 6.33 11.82 18.00
CA LEU A 336 5.50 10.65 18.30
C LEU A 336 6.15 9.32 17.85
N LEU A 337 6.60 9.23 16.60
CA LEU A 337 7.17 7.98 16.06
C LEU A 337 8.51 7.63 16.68
N ARG A 338 9.33 8.64 17.04
CA ARG A 338 10.58 8.42 17.78
C ARG A 338 10.33 7.86 19.16
N CYS A 339 9.31 8.35 19.86
CA CYS A 339 8.93 7.84 21.17
C CYS A 339 8.40 6.39 21.08
N ILE A 340 7.57 6.09 20.07
CA ILE A 340 7.05 4.74 19.84
C ILE A 340 8.18 3.75 19.50
N ALA A 341 9.19 4.16 18.75
CA ALA A 341 10.33 3.30 18.40
C ALA A 341 11.11 2.79 19.63
N CYS A 342 10.98 3.46 20.77
CA CYS A 342 11.60 3.01 22.03
C CYS A 342 10.90 1.78 22.65
N LEU A 343 9.72 1.41 22.17
CA LEU A 343 9.00 0.19 22.56
C LEU A 343 9.35 -1.03 21.68
N ASP A 344 10.23 -0.87 20.68
CA ASP A 344 10.61 -1.94 19.76
C ASP A 344 11.41 -3.04 20.48
N PRO A 345 10.91 -4.30 20.52
CA PRO A 345 11.58 -5.38 21.23
C PRO A 345 12.82 -5.93 20.52
N ARG A 346 13.05 -5.56 19.25
CA ARG A 346 14.17 -6.09 18.46
C ARG A 346 15.52 -5.79 19.11
N ASN A 347 16.46 -6.73 18.95
CA ASN A 347 17.79 -6.64 19.53
C ASN A 347 17.76 -6.37 21.06
N SER A 348 16.88 -7.07 21.78
CA SER A 348 16.70 -6.91 23.22
C SER A 348 16.39 -5.47 23.64
N PHE A 349 15.48 -4.81 22.91
CA PHE A 349 15.11 -3.42 23.15
C PHE A 349 16.30 -2.46 23.03
N ALA A 350 17.07 -2.57 21.94
CA ALA A 350 18.26 -1.73 21.72
C ALA A 350 17.93 -0.21 21.72
N ASN A 351 16.71 0.16 21.29
CA ASN A 351 16.27 1.55 21.22
C ASN A 351 15.53 2.04 22.49
N TYR A 352 15.51 1.23 23.56
CA TYR A 352 14.80 1.60 24.79
C TYR A 352 15.33 2.90 25.38
N ASP A 353 14.44 3.85 25.56
CA ASP A 353 14.70 5.14 26.20
C ASP A 353 13.49 5.48 27.09
N LYS A 354 13.73 5.42 28.41
CA LYS A 354 12.70 5.62 29.41
C LYS A 354 12.04 6.99 29.32
N GLU A 355 12.84 8.03 29.10
CA GLU A 355 12.31 9.40 29.06
C GLU A 355 11.44 9.62 27.80
N LYS A 356 11.83 9.11 26.65
CA LYS A 356 11.00 9.15 25.43
C LYS A 356 9.70 8.36 25.57
N ILE A 357 9.71 7.24 26.29
CA ILE A 357 8.48 6.49 26.59
C ILE A 357 7.58 7.30 27.54
N MET A 358 8.16 8.03 28.50
CA MET A 358 7.41 8.97 29.33
C MET A 358 6.82 10.13 28.51
N GLU A 359 7.58 10.67 27.56
CA GLU A 359 7.07 11.70 26.63
C GLU A 359 5.90 11.14 25.78
N LEU A 360 5.95 9.87 25.35
CA LEU A 360 4.83 9.23 24.65
C LEU A 360 3.56 9.23 25.50
N ALA A 361 3.66 8.90 26.79
CA ALA A 361 2.52 8.93 27.69
C ALA A 361 1.97 10.37 27.87
N GLN A 362 2.84 11.37 27.90
CA GLN A 362 2.44 12.77 28.00
C GLN A 362 1.72 13.29 26.72
N LEU A 363 2.02 12.72 25.55
CA LEU A 363 1.27 13.02 24.32
C LEU A 363 -0.18 12.53 24.39
N TYR A 364 -0.49 11.60 25.29
CA TYR A 364 -1.83 11.04 25.52
C TYR A 364 -2.29 11.34 26.96
N ASP A 365 -2.19 12.58 27.41
CA ASP A 365 -2.46 12.98 28.79
C ASP A 365 -3.91 12.73 29.24
N ALA A 366 -4.87 12.59 28.30
CA ALA A 366 -6.21 12.14 28.62
C ALA A 366 -6.30 10.67 29.07
N ASP A 367 -5.31 9.85 28.72
CA ASP A 367 -5.26 8.42 29.05
C ASP A 367 -4.37 8.14 30.28
N PHE A 368 -3.53 9.09 30.68
CA PHE A 368 -2.58 8.97 31.79
C PHE A 368 -2.67 10.17 32.73
N CYS A 369 -3.33 10.02 33.87
CA CYS A 369 -3.33 11.06 34.86
C CYS A 369 -1.94 11.20 35.53
N HIS A 370 -1.72 12.25 36.29
CA HIS A 370 -0.42 12.50 36.95
C HIS A 370 0.06 11.31 37.80
N TYR A 371 -0.85 10.66 38.54
CA TYR A 371 -0.55 9.45 39.31
C TYR A 371 -0.14 8.29 38.40
N ASP A 372 -0.81 8.10 37.27
CA ASP A 372 -0.47 7.05 36.31
C ASP A 372 0.92 7.24 35.71
N LEU A 373 1.30 8.49 35.43
CA LEU A 373 2.66 8.83 34.95
C LEU A 373 3.74 8.49 36.00
N MET A 374 3.50 8.73 37.29
CA MET A 374 4.41 8.32 38.33
C MET A 374 4.57 6.80 38.38
N ARG A 375 3.45 6.07 38.34
CA ARG A 375 3.44 4.60 38.33
C ARG A 375 4.08 4.03 37.06
N LEU A 376 3.85 4.63 35.91
CA LEU A 376 4.48 4.25 34.64
C LEU A 376 6.01 4.38 34.74
N ARG A 377 6.51 5.49 35.31
CA ARG A 377 7.97 5.70 35.49
C ARG A 377 8.63 4.60 36.32
N GLU A 378 7.95 4.13 37.36
CA GLU A 378 8.41 3.00 38.18
C GLU A 378 8.33 1.68 37.42
N GLN A 379 7.18 1.40 36.78
CA GLN A 379 6.96 0.18 36.00
C GLN A 379 8.00 0.02 34.89
N LEU A 380 8.33 1.07 34.14
CA LEU A 380 9.32 1.02 33.05
C LEU A 380 10.70 0.54 33.52
N GLY A 381 11.12 0.92 34.74
CA GLY A 381 12.42 0.50 35.31
C GLY A 381 12.48 -0.99 35.62
N VAL A 382 11.36 -1.59 36.07
CA VAL A 382 11.26 -3.02 36.37
C VAL A 382 10.98 -3.82 35.11
N TRP A 383 9.98 -3.41 34.35
CA TRP A 383 9.52 -4.07 33.12
C TRP A 383 10.64 -4.36 32.13
N ILE A 384 11.52 -3.39 31.87
CA ILE A 384 12.60 -3.59 30.88
C ILE A 384 13.58 -4.68 31.29
N ASN A 385 13.83 -4.81 32.60
CA ASN A 385 14.69 -5.87 33.12
C ASN A 385 14.01 -7.24 33.01
N ASP A 386 12.70 -7.31 33.28
CA ASP A 386 11.95 -8.54 33.24
C ASP A 386 11.83 -9.07 31.79
N VAL A 387 11.44 -8.22 30.85
CA VAL A 387 11.31 -8.64 29.44
C VAL A 387 12.64 -8.99 28.78
N ARG A 388 13.76 -8.38 29.22
CA ARG A 388 15.10 -8.72 28.74
C ARG A 388 15.61 -10.04 29.28
N ARG A 389 15.17 -10.45 30.47
CA ARG A 389 15.59 -11.70 31.14
C ARG A 389 14.72 -12.90 30.81
N ASP A 390 13.45 -12.69 30.47
CA ASP A 390 12.53 -13.77 30.16
C ASP A 390 12.77 -14.30 28.74
N PRO A 391 13.18 -15.59 28.59
CA PRO A 391 13.42 -16.20 27.28
C PRO A 391 12.22 -16.13 26.33
N LYS A 392 10.99 -16.00 26.86
CA LYS A 392 9.78 -15.88 26.03
C LYS A 392 9.79 -14.64 25.16
N PHE A 393 10.50 -13.59 25.54
CA PHE A 393 10.59 -12.33 24.78
C PHE A 393 11.79 -12.25 23.84
N THR A 394 12.74 -13.19 23.90
CA THR A 394 13.96 -13.20 23.06
C THR A 394 13.63 -13.21 21.56
N ASN A 395 12.53 -13.87 21.17
CA ASN A 395 12.08 -14.02 19.78
C ASN A 395 10.91 -13.07 19.44
N CYS A 396 10.79 -11.92 20.08
CA CYS A 396 9.86 -10.89 19.65
C CYS A 396 10.40 -10.18 18.40
N HIS A 397 9.67 -10.27 17.30
CA HIS A 397 10.07 -9.67 16.03
C HIS A 397 9.57 -8.23 15.84
N ASP A 398 8.53 -7.84 16.59
CA ASP A 398 7.98 -6.49 16.56
C ASP A 398 7.06 -6.20 17.77
N ILE A 399 6.47 -5.00 17.81
CA ILE A 399 5.59 -4.56 18.91
C ILE A 399 4.30 -5.41 18.98
N GLY A 400 3.83 -5.96 17.85
CA GLY A 400 2.67 -6.86 17.82
C GLY A 400 2.95 -8.16 18.58
N ASP A 401 4.10 -8.79 18.32
CA ASP A 401 4.55 -9.97 19.07
C ASP A 401 4.71 -9.66 20.57
N LEU A 402 5.24 -8.48 20.89
CA LEU A 402 5.37 -8.00 22.26
C LEU A 402 4.01 -7.96 22.97
N ALA A 403 2.99 -7.35 22.34
CA ALA A 403 1.66 -7.24 22.91
C ALA A 403 1.04 -8.62 23.20
N ILE A 404 1.10 -9.53 22.22
CA ILE A 404 0.57 -10.89 22.35
C ILE A 404 1.28 -11.64 23.50
N LYS A 405 2.61 -11.55 23.57
CA LYS A 405 3.38 -12.21 24.63
C LYS A 405 3.13 -11.61 26.01
N MET A 406 2.98 -10.28 26.12
CA MET A 406 2.59 -9.65 27.39
C MET A 406 1.23 -10.17 27.88
N VAL A 407 0.27 -10.39 26.97
CA VAL A 407 -1.03 -10.99 27.35
C VAL A 407 -0.88 -12.46 27.74
N GLN A 408 -0.13 -13.25 26.96
CA GLN A 408 0.09 -14.68 27.25
C GLN A 408 0.81 -14.95 28.57
N THR A 409 1.64 -14.01 29.00
CA THR A 409 2.39 -14.08 30.27
C THR A 409 1.73 -13.32 31.42
N GLU A 410 0.54 -12.75 31.18
CA GLU A 410 -0.19 -11.87 32.10
C GLU A 410 0.55 -10.58 32.51
N MET A 411 1.70 -10.29 31.90
CA MET A 411 2.44 -9.04 32.14
C MET A 411 1.65 -7.77 31.74
N ASN A 412 0.65 -7.89 30.89
CA ASN A 412 -0.27 -6.80 30.60
C ASN A 412 -1.08 -6.34 31.83
N LYS A 413 -1.28 -7.21 32.83
CA LYS A 413 -1.94 -6.87 34.10
C LYS A 413 -0.94 -6.23 35.07
N ASP A 414 0.27 -6.79 35.19
CA ASP A 414 1.31 -6.33 36.09
C ASP A 414 1.87 -4.96 35.66
N TYR A 415 2.09 -4.78 34.33
CA TYR A 415 2.62 -3.57 33.73
C TYR A 415 1.54 -2.86 32.88
N LYS A 416 0.37 -2.62 33.48
CA LYS A 416 -0.82 -2.08 32.79
C LYS A 416 -0.53 -0.80 32.00
N PHE A 417 0.23 0.13 32.56
CA PHE A 417 0.49 1.41 31.92
C PHE A 417 1.47 1.27 30.74
N VAL A 418 2.46 0.38 30.84
CA VAL A 418 3.34 0.04 29.72
C VAL A 418 2.55 -0.62 28.60
N TYR A 419 1.67 -1.57 28.96
CA TYR A 419 0.82 -2.25 27.98
C TYR A 419 -0.12 -1.27 27.24
N SER A 420 -0.70 -0.29 27.94
CA SER A 420 -1.51 0.75 27.30
C SER A 420 -0.72 1.56 26.28
N LEU A 421 0.57 1.84 26.50
CA LEU A 421 1.43 2.49 25.49
C LEU A 421 1.72 1.57 24.29
N VAL A 422 1.87 0.27 24.53
CA VAL A 422 2.01 -0.72 23.45
C VAL A 422 0.73 -0.77 22.60
N GLU A 423 -0.45 -0.76 23.21
CA GLU A 423 -1.73 -0.68 22.50
C GLU A 423 -1.83 0.61 21.67
N LEU A 424 -1.49 1.77 22.23
CA LEU A 424 -1.48 3.06 21.54
C LEU A 424 -0.55 3.04 20.32
N ALA A 425 0.63 2.42 20.44
CA ALA A 425 1.57 2.27 19.33
C ALA A 425 1.02 1.37 18.20
N LEU A 426 0.29 0.31 18.56
CA LEU A 426 -0.25 -0.67 17.61
C LEU A 426 -1.48 -0.18 16.86
N ILE A 427 -2.30 0.67 17.47
CA ILE A 427 -3.50 1.18 16.81
C ILE A 427 -3.20 2.25 15.77
N LEU A 428 -2.02 2.88 15.78
CA LEU A 428 -1.68 3.89 14.79
C LEU A 428 -1.69 3.30 13.37
N PRO A 429 -2.28 4.03 12.40
CA PRO A 429 -2.43 3.56 11.04
C PRO A 429 -1.09 3.56 10.29
N VAL A 430 -0.89 2.59 9.40
CA VAL A 430 0.27 2.55 8.49
C VAL A 430 -0.18 2.77 7.05
N ALA A 431 -1.20 2.02 6.62
CA ALA A 431 -1.71 2.09 5.26
C ALA A 431 -3.22 1.86 5.22
N THR A 432 -3.88 2.46 4.24
CA THR A 432 -5.31 2.30 3.98
C THR A 432 -5.63 1.11 3.05
N ALA A 433 -4.73 0.12 2.99
CA ALA A 433 -4.85 -1.00 2.07
C ALA A 433 -6.12 -1.83 2.27
N THR A 434 -6.57 -2.00 3.53
CA THR A 434 -7.83 -2.68 3.82
C THR A 434 -9.01 -1.91 3.24
N VAL A 435 -8.99 -0.58 3.30
CA VAL A 435 -10.00 0.29 2.68
C VAL A 435 -10.03 0.12 1.16
N GLU A 436 -8.86 0.08 0.50
CA GLU A 436 -8.78 -0.17 -0.95
C GLU A 436 -9.32 -1.55 -1.34
N ARG A 437 -9.07 -2.59 -0.53
CA ARG A 437 -9.64 -3.94 -0.73
C ARG A 437 -11.16 -3.91 -0.62
N ILE A 438 -11.71 -3.11 0.28
CA ILE A 438 -13.16 -2.94 0.43
C ILE A 438 -13.78 -2.27 -0.81
N PHE A 439 -13.15 -1.24 -1.37
CA PHE A 439 -13.59 -0.67 -2.65
C PHE A 439 -13.52 -1.67 -3.81
N SER A 440 -12.51 -2.53 -3.82
CA SER A 440 -12.42 -3.62 -4.81
C SER A 440 -13.54 -4.64 -4.62
N ALA A 441 -13.86 -5.00 -3.38
CA ALA A 441 -15.00 -5.87 -3.05
C ALA A 441 -16.35 -5.25 -3.45
N MET A 442 -16.50 -3.93 -3.34
CA MET A 442 -17.70 -3.23 -3.78
C MET A 442 -17.99 -3.47 -5.27
N LYS A 443 -16.97 -3.51 -6.14
CA LYS A 443 -17.13 -3.81 -7.57
C LYS A 443 -17.62 -5.24 -7.83
N ILE A 444 -17.30 -6.18 -6.93
CA ILE A 444 -17.78 -7.57 -7.01
C ILE A 444 -19.27 -7.64 -6.63
N ILE A 445 -19.68 -6.85 -5.63
CA ILE A 445 -21.06 -6.85 -5.11
C ILE A 445 -21.97 -6.02 -6.01
N LYS A 446 -21.54 -4.80 -6.39
CA LYS A 446 -22.28 -3.87 -7.26
C LYS A 446 -21.74 -3.98 -8.69
N THR A 447 -22.27 -4.92 -9.45
CA THR A 447 -21.97 -5.12 -10.87
C THR A 447 -22.94 -4.31 -11.75
N GLU A 448 -22.68 -4.24 -13.06
CA GLU A 448 -23.61 -3.60 -14.03
C GLU A 448 -25.03 -4.20 -13.95
N LEU A 449 -25.14 -5.51 -13.73
CA LEU A 449 -26.42 -6.20 -13.56
C LEU A 449 -27.10 -5.91 -12.21
N ARG A 450 -26.37 -5.37 -11.22
CA ARG A 450 -26.83 -5.04 -9.88
C ARG A 450 -26.65 -3.56 -9.55
N ASN A 451 -26.69 -2.69 -10.53
CA ASN A 451 -26.46 -1.24 -10.36
C ASN A 451 -27.60 -0.51 -9.61
N LYS A 452 -28.82 -1.07 -9.61
CA LYS A 452 -30.00 -0.53 -8.91
C LYS A 452 -30.05 -0.84 -7.40
N MET A 453 -29.01 -1.49 -6.85
CA MET A 453 -28.94 -1.79 -5.43
C MET A 453 -28.87 -0.49 -4.61
N GLY A 454 -29.82 -0.30 -3.69
CA GLY A 454 -29.83 0.83 -2.74
C GLY A 454 -28.63 0.77 -1.77
N ASN A 455 -28.27 1.93 -1.19
CA ASN A 455 -27.06 2.07 -0.38
C ASN A 455 -27.09 1.23 0.91
N ASP A 456 -28.25 1.10 1.56
CA ASP A 456 -28.39 0.25 2.76
C ASP A 456 -28.15 -1.23 2.44
N TRP A 457 -28.73 -1.71 1.33
CA TRP A 457 -28.50 -3.08 0.86
C TRP A 457 -27.04 -3.31 0.48
N LEU A 458 -26.39 -2.33 -0.16
CA LEU A 458 -24.98 -2.40 -0.48
C LEU A 458 -24.15 -2.49 0.81
N ASN A 459 -24.42 -1.62 1.79
CA ASN A 459 -23.73 -1.62 3.08
C ASN A 459 -23.86 -2.98 3.80
N HIS A 460 -25.08 -3.53 3.93
CA HIS A 460 -25.30 -4.82 4.57
C HIS A 460 -24.56 -5.96 3.85
N ARG A 461 -24.61 -6.00 2.52
CA ARG A 461 -23.87 -7.00 1.75
C ARG A 461 -22.37 -6.86 1.87
N MET A 462 -21.87 -5.61 1.92
CA MET A 462 -20.46 -5.34 2.14
C MET A 462 -20.00 -5.85 3.51
N ILE A 463 -20.77 -5.61 4.57
CA ILE A 463 -20.48 -6.12 5.93
C ILE A 463 -20.38 -7.65 5.91
N CYS A 464 -21.37 -8.35 5.39
CA CYS A 464 -21.35 -9.82 5.32
C CYS A 464 -20.17 -10.35 4.49
N TYR A 465 -19.81 -9.67 3.40
CA TYR A 465 -18.72 -10.10 2.53
C TYR A 465 -17.34 -9.88 3.14
N ILE A 466 -17.14 -8.73 3.79
CA ILE A 466 -15.84 -8.33 4.34
C ILE A 466 -15.59 -9.04 5.67
N GLU A 467 -16.58 -9.08 6.55
CA GLU A 467 -16.53 -9.72 7.86
C GLU A 467 -17.04 -11.18 7.80
N ARG A 468 -16.79 -11.86 6.67
CA ARG A 468 -17.31 -13.20 6.37
C ARG A 468 -16.96 -14.24 7.44
N GLU A 469 -15.82 -14.10 8.11
CA GLU A 469 -15.40 -15.02 9.17
C GLU A 469 -16.31 -14.90 10.39
N ILE A 470 -16.67 -13.66 10.76
CA ILE A 470 -17.65 -13.41 11.83
C ILE A 470 -19.02 -13.86 11.39
N PHE A 471 -19.42 -13.51 10.16
CA PHE A 471 -20.72 -13.92 9.62
C PHE A 471 -20.87 -15.44 9.59
N ALA A 472 -19.84 -16.17 9.22
CA ALA A 472 -19.82 -17.64 9.22
C ALA A 472 -19.85 -18.26 10.63
N SER A 473 -19.51 -17.51 11.68
CA SER A 473 -19.56 -17.98 13.06
C SER A 473 -20.94 -17.75 13.74
N ILE A 474 -21.87 -17.10 13.06
CA ILE A 474 -23.23 -16.85 13.58
C ILE A 474 -24.09 -18.07 13.20
N GLU A 475 -24.75 -18.65 14.18
CA GLU A 475 -25.67 -19.77 13.96
C GLU A 475 -26.93 -19.31 13.24
N ASP A 476 -27.44 -20.12 12.32
CA ASP A 476 -28.64 -19.80 11.53
C ASP A 476 -29.85 -19.52 12.44
N ASP A 477 -29.98 -20.25 13.54
CA ASP A 477 -31.05 -20.05 14.53
C ASP A 477 -31.00 -18.67 15.17
N ASP A 478 -29.80 -18.12 15.46
CA ASP A 478 -29.68 -16.77 16.02
C ASP A 478 -30.15 -15.72 15.03
N ILE A 479 -29.83 -15.89 13.74
CA ILE A 479 -30.31 -15.02 12.67
C ILE A 479 -31.84 -15.07 12.57
N LEU A 480 -32.41 -16.27 12.59
CA LEU A 480 -33.85 -16.49 12.46
C LEU A 480 -34.63 -15.89 13.66
N TYR A 481 -34.17 -16.11 14.89
CA TYR A 481 -34.81 -15.53 16.09
C TYR A 481 -34.68 -14.01 16.10
N HIS A 482 -33.50 -13.47 15.79
CA HIS A 482 -33.33 -12.01 15.68
C HIS A 482 -34.27 -11.41 14.62
N TRP A 483 -34.39 -12.06 13.46
CA TRP A 483 -35.28 -11.63 12.40
C TRP A 483 -36.77 -11.67 12.86
N GLN A 484 -37.16 -12.64 13.68
CA GLN A 484 -38.49 -12.73 14.25
C GLN A 484 -38.78 -11.59 15.23
N ASP A 485 -37.79 -11.22 16.05
CA ASP A 485 -37.91 -10.19 17.07
C ASP A 485 -37.95 -8.76 16.49
N LEU A 486 -37.47 -8.55 15.26
CA LEU A 486 -37.51 -7.24 14.60
C LEU A 486 -38.95 -6.72 14.35
N LYS A 487 -39.95 -7.60 14.20
CA LYS A 487 -41.37 -7.23 13.97
C LYS A 487 -42.29 -8.33 14.45
N ASN A 488 -43.50 -7.94 14.96
CA ASN A 488 -44.58 -8.89 15.19
C ASN A 488 -44.99 -9.58 13.89
N ARG A 489 -44.88 -10.91 13.85
CA ARG A 489 -45.19 -11.73 12.67
C ARG A 489 -46.36 -12.64 12.92
N LEU A 490 -47.13 -12.92 11.86
CA LEU A 490 -48.30 -13.82 11.93
C LEU A 490 -47.90 -15.26 12.25
N GLN A 491 -46.78 -15.73 11.71
CA GLN A 491 -46.19 -17.02 12.06
C GLN A 491 -44.97 -16.82 12.96
N LYS A 492 -44.95 -17.48 14.09
CA LYS A 492 -43.85 -17.45 15.06
C LYS A 492 -43.02 -18.72 14.91
N LEU A 493 -41.71 -18.60 15.00
CA LEU A 493 -40.84 -19.74 15.15
C LEU A 493 -41.10 -20.47 16.48
N PRO A 494 -40.84 -21.80 16.58
CA PRO A 494 -40.90 -22.51 17.85
C PRO A 494 -40.06 -21.80 18.92
N SER A 495 -40.53 -21.80 20.17
CA SER A 495 -39.73 -21.25 21.28
C SER A 495 -38.41 -21.99 21.41
N ARG A 496 -37.28 -21.28 21.66
CA ARG A 496 -36.00 -21.90 21.97
C ARG A 496 -36.20 -22.93 23.09
N ARG A 497 -35.76 -24.18 22.87
CA ARG A 497 -35.47 -25.09 23.98
C ARG A 497 -34.28 -24.46 24.72
N CYS A 498 -34.50 -24.03 25.96
CA CYS A 498 -33.49 -23.42 26.81
C CYS A 498 -32.31 -24.39 27.00
N ASN A 499 -31.31 -24.33 26.14
CA ASN A 499 -29.97 -24.68 26.50
C ASN A 499 -29.31 -23.39 27.00
N SER A 500 -29.09 -23.36 28.29
CA SER A 500 -28.49 -22.25 29.02
C SER A 500 -27.08 -21.94 28.54
N SER A 501 -26.94 -21.05 27.57
CA SER A 501 -25.68 -20.32 27.33
C SER A 501 -25.91 -19.13 26.41
N GLY A 502 -25.91 -17.96 27.01
CA GLY A 502 -25.51 -16.74 26.33
C GLY A 502 -26.55 -16.07 25.46
N MET A 503 -27.27 -15.12 26.04
CA MET A 503 -27.95 -14.05 25.32
C MET A 503 -26.95 -13.32 24.46
N PHE A 504 -26.79 -13.73 23.21
CA PHE A 504 -26.08 -12.94 22.21
C PHE A 504 -27.01 -11.84 21.74
N HIS A 505 -26.94 -10.68 22.38
CA HIS A 505 -27.22 -9.46 21.70
C HIS A 505 -26.24 -9.39 20.53
N ILE A 506 -26.71 -9.55 19.29
CA ILE A 506 -26.02 -9.08 18.07
C ILE A 506 -26.16 -7.55 18.01
N GLN A 507 -25.98 -6.88 19.12
CA GLN A 507 -25.41 -5.57 19.18
C GLN A 507 -23.92 -5.83 18.98
N LEU A 508 -23.29 -5.05 18.11
CA LEU A 508 -21.84 -4.94 18.00
C LEU A 508 -21.23 -4.54 19.36
N SER A 509 -21.47 -5.34 20.40
CA SER A 509 -20.79 -5.26 21.70
C SER A 509 -19.35 -5.79 21.61
N PHE A 510 -18.77 -5.72 20.38
CA PHE A 510 -17.36 -5.93 20.15
C PHE A 510 -16.50 -4.84 20.79
N PHE A 511 -17.11 -3.71 21.16
CA PHE A 511 -16.42 -2.63 21.82
C PHE A 511 -16.84 -2.57 23.29
N SER A 512 -16.06 -3.17 24.16
CA SER A 512 -16.08 -2.82 25.59
C SER A 512 -15.95 -1.31 25.71
N TYR A 513 -16.66 -0.69 26.64
CA TYR A 513 -16.70 0.77 26.85
C TYR A 513 -15.33 1.44 27.06
N SER A 514 -14.22 0.70 27.07
CA SER A 514 -12.86 1.16 27.35
C SER A 514 -11.87 1.07 26.18
N ILE A 515 -12.28 0.60 24.97
CA ILE A 515 -11.34 0.38 23.89
C ILE A 515 -10.98 1.70 23.20
N MET A 516 -9.69 2.00 23.17
CA MET A 516 -9.08 3.02 22.30
C MET A 516 -8.98 2.48 20.88
N PHE A 517 -9.19 3.30 19.88
CA PHE A 517 -9.16 2.88 18.49
C PHE A 517 -8.65 3.96 17.54
N CYS A 518 -8.25 3.52 16.36
CA CYS A 518 -7.93 4.36 15.23
C CYS A 518 -8.98 4.20 14.13
N ILE A 519 -9.17 5.23 13.32
CA ILE A 519 -10.03 5.21 12.15
C ILE A 519 -9.22 5.37 10.86
N PHE A 520 -9.64 4.61 9.84
CA PHE A 520 -9.19 4.77 8.46
C PHE A 520 -10.38 5.24 7.63
N LEU A 521 -10.15 6.22 6.76
CA LEU A 521 -11.19 6.85 5.95
C LEU A 521 -10.73 6.96 4.49
N ILE A 522 -11.67 6.81 3.56
CA ILE A 522 -11.57 7.20 2.14
C ILE A 522 -12.92 7.68 1.62
#